data_ae59b5238a3b3a2ad7e8c9b6460e62e6
#
_entry.id   ae59b5238a3b3a2ad7e8c9b6460e62e6
#
_cell.length_a   1.000
_cell.length_b   1.000
_cell.length_c   1.000
_cell.angle_alpha   90.00
_cell.angle_beta   90.00
_cell.angle_gamma   90.00
#
_symmetry.space_group_name_H-M   'P 1'
#
loop_
_entity.id
_entity.type
_entity.pdbx_description
1 polymer ?
#
loop_
_entity_poly.entity_id
_entity_poly.type
_entity_poly.pdbx_seq_one_letter_code
_entity_poly.pdbx_strand_id
1 'polypeptide(L)'
;MPRKGPAPKHPVVTDPVYGSPLVTSLINKVLVAGKRSVAERIVYGALEGCRVKTDTDPVITLKRALDNVKPTLEVRSRRVGGATYQVPIEVRAGRSTTLALRWLIQYSRGRREKTMTERLMNELLDASNGLGASVKRREDTHKMAESNKAFAHYRW
;
A
#
# COMPACT_ATOMS: atom_id res chain seq x y z
N MET A 1 0.57 -14.67 -22.42
CA MET A 1 0.37 -15.41 -21.17
C MET A 1 1.22 -16.68 -21.24
N PRO A 2 1.94 -17.07 -20.18
CA PRO A 2 2.74 -18.29 -20.20
C PRO A 2 1.83 -19.53 -20.31
N ARG A 3 2.13 -20.43 -21.25
CA ARG A 3 1.33 -21.64 -21.49
C ARG A 3 1.53 -22.73 -20.42
N LYS A 4 2.70 -22.78 -19.78
CA LYS A 4 3.10 -23.85 -18.84
C LYS A 4 3.03 -23.47 -17.35
N GLY A 5 2.27 -22.46 -16.99
CA GLY A 5 2.10 -22.04 -15.60
C GLY A 5 2.34 -20.54 -15.37
N PRO A 6 2.25 -20.06 -14.12
CA PRO A 6 2.49 -18.67 -13.79
C PRO A 6 3.96 -18.31 -14.01
N ALA A 7 4.22 -17.04 -14.41
CA ALA A 7 5.58 -16.55 -14.57
C ALA A 7 6.37 -16.65 -13.24
N PRO A 8 7.66 -16.99 -13.27
CA PRO A 8 8.49 -17.05 -12.08
C PRO A 8 8.53 -15.66 -11.40
N LYS A 9 8.37 -15.65 -10.09
CA LYS A 9 8.47 -14.42 -9.31
C LYS A 9 9.95 -14.17 -8.98
N HIS A 10 10.47 -13.03 -9.40
CA HIS A 10 11.80 -12.60 -8.96
C HIS A 10 11.78 -12.29 -7.45
N PRO A 11 12.81 -12.72 -6.69
CA PRO A 11 12.95 -12.37 -5.29
C PRO A 11 13.12 -10.85 -5.15
N VAL A 12 12.52 -10.28 -4.10
CA VAL A 12 12.73 -8.87 -3.76
C VAL A 12 14.09 -8.75 -3.08
N VAL A 13 15.02 -8.02 -3.71
CA VAL A 13 16.31 -7.71 -3.12
C VAL A 13 16.12 -6.80 -1.92
N THR A 14 16.80 -7.08 -0.81
CA THR A 14 16.75 -6.23 0.40
C THR A 14 17.44 -4.90 0.15
N ASP A 15 16.93 -3.86 0.80
CA ASP A 15 17.52 -2.52 0.73
C ASP A 15 18.91 -2.49 1.42
N PRO A 16 19.95 -1.89 0.81
CA PRO A 16 21.29 -1.89 1.38
C PRO A 16 21.42 -1.05 2.67
N VAL A 17 20.57 -0.04 2.87
CA VAL A 17 20.64 0.86 4.03
C VAL A 17 19.88 0.29 5.22
N TYR A 18 18.65 -0.15 5.01
CA TYR A 18 17.77 -0.65 6.08
C TYR A 18 17.65 -2.19 6.12
N GLY A 19 18.25 -2.92 5.20
CA GLY A 19 18.18 -4.39 5.14
C GLY A 19 16.75 -4.95 4.98
N SER A 20 15.78 -4.12 4.58
CA SER A 20 14.36 -4.45 4.58
C SER A 20 13.77 -4.57 3.15
N PRO A 21 13.12 -5.70 2.82
CA PRO A 21 12.44 -5.85 1.54
C PRO A 21 11.20 -4.94 1.40
N LEU A 22 10.63 -4.47 2.53
CA LEU A 22 9.53 -3.51 2.52
C LEU A 22 9.98 -2.15 2.02
N VAL A 23 11.19 -1.69 2.41
CA VAL A 23 11.77 -0.44 1.95
C VAL A 23 12.04 -0.51 0.44
N THR A 24 12.62 -1.59 -0.06
CA THR A 24 12.79 -1.81 -1.50
C THR A 24 11.46 -1.77 -2.25
N SER A 25 10.44 -2.40 -1.70
CA SER A 25 9.09 -2.40 -2.29
C SER A 25 8.47 -0.99 -2.31
N LEU A 26 8.72 -0.18 -1.28
CA LEU A 26 8.29 1.22 -1.21
C LEU A 26 9.02 2.06 -2.27
N ILE A 27 10.35 1.93 -2.39
CA ILE A 27 11.16 2.61 -3.41
C ILE A 27 10.64 2.29 -4.81
N ASN A 28 10.42 1.01 -5.11
CA ASN A 28 9.89 0.56 -6.40
C ASN A 28 8.49 1.12 -6.70
N LYS A 29 7.69 1.46 -5.70
CA LYS A 29 6.37 2.08 -5.88
C LYS A 29 6.44 3.61 -6.01
N VAL A 30 7.41 4.26 -5.38
CA VAL A 30 7.67 5.70 -5.54
C VAL A 30 8.27 6.01 -6.90
N LEU A 31 9.02 5.07 -7.47
CA LEU A 31 9.73 5.19 -8.74
C LEU A 31 8.83 5.71 -9.87
N VAL A 32 9.31 6.73 -10.58
CA VAL A 32 8.70 7.29 -11.80
C VAL A 32 9.78 7.40 -12.87
N ALA A 33 9.45 7.03 -14.10
CA ALA A 33 10.34 7.11 -15.27
C ALA A 33 11.72 6.45 -15.08
N GLY A 34 11.82 5.42 -14.24
CA GLY A 34 13.07 4.70 -13.99
C GLY A 34 14.11 5.44 -13.13
N LYS A 35 13.81 6.63 -12.60
CA LYS A 35 14.75 7.45 -11.80
C LYS A 35 14.89 6.91 -10.37
N ARG A 36 15.61 5.79 -10.23
CA ARG A 36 15.72 5.06 -8.96
C ARG A 36 16.43 5.88 -7.87
N SER A 37 17.52 6.57 -8.18
CA SER A 37 18.28 7.38 -7.21
C SER A 37 17.43 8.48 -6.58
N VAL A 38 16.51 9.08 -7.36
CA VAL A 38 15.57 10.08 -6.84
C VAL A 38 14.55 9.44 -5.91
N ALA A 39 14.02 8.26 -6.26
CA ALA A 39 13.08 7.53 -5.43
C ALA A 39 13.72 7.08 -4.09
N GLU A 40 14.96 6.61 -4.12
CA GLU A 40 15.75 6.25 -2.93
C GLU A 40 15.94 7.46 -2.01
N ARG A 41 16.36 8.60 -2.56
CA ARG A 41 16.51 9.86 -1.79
C ARG A 41 15.21 10.29 -1.12
N ILE A 42 14.08 10.20 -1.82
CA ILE A 42 12.76 10.55 -1.26
C ILE A 42 12.41 9.60 -0.11
N VAL A 43 12.55 8.30 -0.30
CA VAL A 43 12.19 7.31 0.71
C VAL A 43 13.10 7.37 1.93
N TYR A 44 14.43 7.46 1.73
CA TYR A 44 15.36 7.58 2.85
C TYR A 44 15.16 8.88 3.64
N GLY A 45 14.95 10.00 2.95
CA GLY A 45 14.66 11.27 3.61
C GLY A 45 13.34 11.23 4.38
N ALA A 46 12.30 10.55 3.85
CA ALA A 46 11.03 10.39 4.55
C ALA A 46 11.17 9.50 5.80
N LEU A 47 11.89 8.39 5.71
CA LEU A 47 12.11 7.47 6.82
C LEU A 47 12.98 8.13 7.91
N GLU A 48 14.02 8.87 7.54
CA GLU A 48 14.83 9.62 8.50
C GLU A 48 14.00 10.72 9.19
N GLY A 49 13.14 11.42 8.45
CA GLY A 49 12.21 12.38 9.03
C GLY A 49 11.20 11.75 10.01
N CYS A 50 10.76 10.51 9.74
CA CYS A 50 9.96 9.75 10.69
C CYS A 50 10.76 9.44 11.96
N ARG A 51 12.03 9.01 11.83
CA ARG A 51 12.92 8.74 12.97
C ARG A 51 13.07 9.95 13.88
N VAL A 52 13.35 11.10 13.30
CA VAL A 52 13.52 12.36 14.05
C VAL A 52 12.26 12.76 14.81
N LYS A 53 11.05 12.50 14.22
CA LYS A 53 9.79 12.89 14.86
C LYS A 53 9.27 11.89 15.90
N THR A 54 9.57 10.61 15.74
CA THR A 54 9.00 9.56 16.59
C THR A 54 10.00 8.92 17.53
N ASP A 55 11.30 9.21 17.36
CA ASP A 55 12.42 8.58 18.08
C ASP A 55 12.36 7.05 18.07
N THR A 56 11.79 6.48 16.99
CA THR A 56 11.66 5.03 16.79
C THR A 56 12.32 4.59 15.50
N ASP A 57 12.61 3.30 15.38
CA ASP A 57 13.15 2.72 14.15
C ASP A 57 12.19 3.02 12.97
N PRO A 58 12.69 3.64 11.88
CA PRO A 58 11.89 3.95 10.70
C PRO A 58 11.22 2.73 10.06
N VAL A 59 11.87 1.57 10.13
CA VAL A 59 11.32 0.32 9.57
C VAL A 59 10.12 -0.17 10.39
N ILE A 60 10.15 0.01 11.70
CA ILE A 60 9.02 -0.31 12.59
C ILE A 60 7.86 0.63 12.31
N THR A 61 8.11 1.93 12.18
CA THR A 61 7.10 2.94 11.81
C THR A 61 6.45 2.61 10.45
N LEU A 62 7.26 2.28 9.44
CA LEU A 62 6.76 1.83 8.13
C LEU A 62 5.90 0.57 8.23
N LYS A 63 6.35 -0.43 9.00
CA LYS A 63 5.60 -1.68 9.19
C LYS A 63 4.26 -1.42 9.85
N ARG A 64 4.24 -0.61 10.92
CA ARG A 64 3.01 -0.21 11.64
C ARG A 64 2.05 0.56 10.72
N ALA A 65 2.56 1.52 9.94
CA ALA A 65 1.77 2.24 8.95
C ALA A 65 1.15 1.29 7.91
N LEU A 66 1.93 0.35 7.38
CA LEU A 66 1.44 -0.65 6.44
C LEU A 66 0.36 -1.53 7.07
N ASP A 67 0.56 -2.02 8.28
CA ASP A 67 -0.39 -2.90 8.96
C ASP A 67 -1.74 -2.18 9.20
N ASN A 68 -1.70 -0.87 9.48
CA ASN A 68 -2.90 -0.05 9.63
C ASN A 68 -3.61 0.22 8.28
N VAL A 69 -2.92 0.17 7.15
CA VAL A 69 -3.49 0.45 5.81
C VAL A 69 -3.87 -0.82 5.04
N LYS A 70 -3.34 -1.99 5.41
CA LYS A 70 -3.64 -3.26 4.73
C LYS A 70 -5.14 -3.59 4.77
N PRO A 71 -5.80 -3.76 3.62
CA PRO A 71 -7.18 -4.23 3.58
C PRO A 71 -7.26 -5.74 3.78
N THR A 72 -8.27 -6.22 4.48
CA THR A 72 -8.63 -7.64 4.60
C THR A 72 -9.63 -8.05 3.52
N LEU A 73 -10.48 -7.12 3.08
CA LEU A 73 -11.51 -7.32 2.08
C LEU A 73 -11.33 -6.35 0.92
N GLU A 74 -11.65 -6.79 -0.28
CA GLU A 74 -11.82 -5.95 -1.46
C GLU A 74 -13.14 -6.32 -2.16
N VAL A 75 -13.64 -5.41 -2.99
CA VAL A 75 -14.84 -5.64 -3.79
C VAL A 75 -14.42 -5.87 -5.24
N ARG A 76 -14.92 -6.94 -5.86
CA ARG A 76 -14.73 -7.21 -7.28
C ARG A 76 -16.07 -7.28 -8.00
N SER A 77 -16.12 -6.66 -9.17
CA SER A 77 -17.29 -6.77 -10.04
C SER A 77 -17.35 -8.16 -10.68
N ARG A 78 -18.53 -8.78 -10.64
CA ARG A 78 -18.86 -10.03 -11.34
C ARG A 78 -20.15 -9.85 -12.12
N ARG A 79 -20.15 -10.31 -13.37
CA ARG A 79 -21.35 -10.31 -14.21
C ARG A 79 -22.09 -11.64 -14.10
N VAL A 80 -23.34 -11.60 -13.68
CA VAL A 80 -24.21 -12.79 -13.55
C VAL A 80 -25.54 -12.47 -14.23
N GLY A 81 -25.94 -13.26 -15.22
CA GLY A 81 -27.21 -13.08 -15.92
C GLY A 81 -27.41 -11.71 -16.57
N GLY A 82 -26.31 -11.04 -16.99
CA GLY A 82 -26.37 -9.70 -17.59
C GLY A 82 -26.24 -8.55 -16.59
N ALA A 83 -26.48 -8.74 -15.30
CA ALA A 83 -26.27 -7.75 -14.25
C ALA A 83 -24.84 -7.84 -13.68
N THR A 84 -24.29 -6.67 -13.28
CA THR A 84 -22.96 -6.58 -12.67
C THR A 84 -23.10 -6.40 -11.16
N TYR A 85 -22.63 -7.35 -10.39
CA TYR A 85 -22.63 -7.33 -8.93
C TYR A 85 -21.24 -7.03 -8.38
N GLN A 86 -21.20 -6.29 -7.27
CA GLN A 86 -19.99 -6.02 -6.52
C GLN A 86 -19.83 -7.09 -5.44
N VAL A 87 -18.95 -8.06 -5.67
CA VAL A 87 -18.77 -9.22 -4.78
C VAL A 87 -17.62 -8.98 -3.82
N PRO A 88 -17.83 -9.04 -2.49
CA PRO A 88 -16.74 -8.93 -1.51
C PRO A 88 -15.91 -10.21 -1.49
N ILE A 89 -14.60 -10.07 -1.54
CA ILE A 89 -13.64 -11.16 -1.48
C ILE A 89 -12.51 -10.85 -0.49
N GLU A 90 -11.96 -11.87 0.11
CA GLU A 90 -10.77 -11.76 0.96
C GLU A 90 -9.53 -11.46 0.14
N VAL A 91 -8.69 -10.57 0.66
CA VAL A 91 -7.45 -10.17 -0.01
C VAL A 91 -6.29 -11.06 0.43
N ARG A 92 -5.60 -11.68 -0.53
CA ARG A 92 -4.37 -12.46 -0.25
C ARG A 92 -3.29 -11.55 0.33
N ALA A 93 -2.50 -12.03 1.29
CA ALA A 93 -1.48 -11.25 2.03
C ALA A 93 -0.53 -10.44 1.12
N GLY A 94 -0.01 -11.03 0.05
CA GLY A 94 0.87 -10.31 -0.88
C GLY A 94 0.17 -9.19 -1.65
N ARG A 95 -1.11 -9.35 -1.98
CA ARG A 95 -1.93 -8.30 -2.61
C ARG A 95 -2.29 -7.21 -1.61
N SER A 96 -2.61 -7.55 -0.37
CA SER A 96 -2.91 -6.60 0.70
C SER A 96 -1.74 -5.64 0.93
N THR A 97 -0.51 -6.17 1.04
CA THR A 97 0.71 -5.35 1.13
C THR A 97 0.91 -4.46 -0.11
N THR A 98 0.66 -4.99 -1.30
CA THR A 98 0.78 -4.22 -2.55
C THR A 98 -0.23 -3.08 -2.62
N LEU A 99 -1.47 -3.31 -2.18
CA LEU A 99 -2.52 -2.29 -2.11
C LEU A 99 -2.17 -1.21 -1.08
N ALA A 100 -1.72 -1.60 0.12
CA ALA A 100 -1.30 -0.67 1.15
C ALA A 100 -0.18 0.27 0.67
N LEU A 101 0.89 -0.27 0.07
CA LEU A 101 1.96 0.54 -0.52
C LEU A 101 1.47 1.48 -1.62
N ARG A 102 0.56 1.02 -2.48
CA ARG A 102 -0.02 1.84 -3.54
C ARG A 102 -0.83 2.99 -2.96
N TRP A 103 -1.68 2.75 -1.98
CA TRP A 103 -2.51 3.77 -1.35
C TRP A 103 -1.66 4.80 -0.60
N LEU A 104 -0.69 4.37 0.21
CA LEU A 104 0.23 5.28 0.88
C LEU A 104 0.87 6.28 -0.10
N ILE A 105 1.40 5.79 -1.23
CA ILE A 105 2.06 6.67 -2.20
C ILE A 105 1.05 7.53 -2.96
N GLN A 106 -0.10 6.98 -3.31
CA GLN A 106 -1.14 7.74 -4.02
C GLN A 106 -1.62 8.92 -3.18
N TYR A 107 -1.90 8.70 -1.90
CA TYR A 107 -2.37 9.75 -1.01
C TYR A 107 -1.25 10.69 -0.57
N SER A 108 -0.02 10.22 -0.42
CA SER A 108 1.14 11.11 -0.25
C SER A 108 1.27 12.11 -1.40
N ARG A 109 1.11 11.67 -2.65
CA ARG A 109 1.16 12.56 -3.82
C ARG A 109 0.06 13.63 -3.82
N GLY A 110 -1.09 13.35 -3.22
CA GLY A 110 -2.21 14.28 -3.09
C GLY A 110 -2.10 15.28 -1.93
N ARG A 111 -1.08 15.16 -1.08
CA ARG A 111 -0.87 16.10 0.05
C ARG A 111 -0.39 17.47 -0.43
N ARG A 112 -0.56 18.48 0.43
CA ARG A 112 -0.28 19.89 0.10
C ARG A 112 1.15 20.33 0.39
N GLU A 113 1.95 19.51 1.08
CA GLU A 113 3.34 19.85 1.41
C GLU A 113 4.18 20.05 0.13
N LYS A 114 5.26 20.82 0.25
CA LYS A 114 6.07 21.23 -0.89
C LYS A 114 6.81 20.07 -1.54
N THR A 115 7.50 19.25 -0.73
CA THR A 115 8.35 18.16 -1.23
C THR A 115 7.68 16.80 -1.10
N MET A 116 8.00 15.86 -2.00
CA MET A 116 7.49 14.48 -1.92
C MET A 116 8.01 13.75 -0.67
N THR A 117 9.20 14.12 -0.20
CA THR A 117 9.79 13.60 1.03
C THR A 117 8.92 13.92 2.25
N GLU A 118 8.52 15.21 2.39
CA GLU A 118 7.64 15.65 3.48
C GLU A 118 6.24 15.03 3.37
N ARG A 119 5.68 14.95 2.17
CA ARG A 119 4.38 14.32 1.91
C ARG A 119 4.37 12.86 2.34
N LEU A 120 5.40 12.11 1.95
CA LEU A 120 5.51 10.69 2.29
C LEU A 120 5.75 10.50 3.79
N MET A 121 6.63 11.30 4.40
CA MET A 121 6.89 11.30 5.84
C MET A 121 5.60 11.52 6.64
N ASN A 122 4.87 12.58 6.34
CA ASN A 122 3.65 12.92 7.08
C ASN A 122 2.54 11.86 6.88
N GLU A 123 2.39 11.30 5.66
CA GLU A 123 1.43 10.21 5.43
C GLU A 123 1.79 8.93 6.18
N LEU A 124 3.09 8.60 6.29
CA LEU A 124 3.56 7.45 7.08
C LEU A 124 3.30 7.65 8.57
N LEU A 125 3.53 8.85 9.10
CA LEU A 125 3.26 9.19 10.50
C LEU A 125 1.77 9.13 10.81
N ASP A 126 0.93 9.75 9.97
CA ASP A 126 -0.53 9.71 10.13
C ASP A 126 -1.02 8.26 10.07
N ALA A 127 -0.59 7.48 9.08
CA ALA A 127 -0.96 6.08 8.93
C ALA A 127 -0.48 5.20 10.10
N SER A 128 0.70 5.47 10.67
CA SER A 128 1.21 4.75 11.84
C SER A 128 0.33 4.97 13.08
N ASN A 129 -0.33 6.14 13.16
CA ASN A 129 -1.26 6.50 14.23
C ASN A 129 -2.73 6.12 13.91
N GLY A 130 -2.95 5.41 12.81
CA GLY A 130 -4.31 5.02 12.40
C GLY A 130 -5.11 6.17 11.77
N LEU A 131 -4.45 7.23 11.34
CA LEU A 131 -5.03 8.42 10.73
C LEU A 131 -4.63 8.53 9.25
N GLY A 132 -5.16 9.56 8.58
CA GLY A 132 -4.77 9.89 7.21
C GLY A 132 -5.66 9.27 6.13
N ALA A 133 -5.45 9.74 4.90
CA ALA A 133 -6.29 9.39 3.76
C ALA A 133 -6.11 7.93 3.32
N SER A 134 -4.94 7.34 3.54
CA SER A 134 -4.66 5.94 3.25
C SER A 134 -5.46 5.00 4.14
N VAL A 135 -5.56 5.31 5.44
CA VAL A 135 -6.37 4.54 6.40
C VAL A 135 -7.85 4.69 6.08
N LYS A 136 -8.30 5.92 5.80
CA LYS A 136 -9.68 6.17 5.36
C LYS A 136 -10.04 5.35 4.11
N ARG A 137 -9.13 5.23 3.15
CA ARG A 137 -9.35 4.39 1.96
C ARG A 137 -9.57 2.92 2.30
N ARG A 138 -8.83 2.38 3.27
CA ARG A 138 -9.07 1.01 3.78
C ARG A 138 -10.48 0.90 4.35
N GLU A 139 -10.87 1.85 5.21
CA GLU A 139 -12.20 1.86 5.85
C GLU A 139 -13.33 1.95 4.81
N ASP A 140 -13.21 2.84 3.84
CA ASP A 140 -14.18 2.97 2.74
C ASP A 140 -14.30 1.67 1.94
N THR A 141 -13.17 0.99 1.69
CA THR A 141 -13.15 -0.31 1.01
C THR A 141 -13.85 -1.39 1.84
N HIS A 142 -13.62 -1.41 3.16
CA HIS A 142 -14.30 -2.34 4.06
C HIS A 142 -15.79 -2.05 4.18
N LYS A 143 -16.20 -0.78 4.27
CA LYS A 143 -17.63 -0.38 4.25
C LYS A 143 -18.33 -0.81 2.96
N MET A 144 -17.67 -0.62 1.80
CA MET A 144 -18.21 -1.11 0.52
C MET A 144 -18.36 -2.63 0.51
N ALA A 145 -17.38 -3.37 1.05
CA ALA A 145 -17.46 -4.82 1.13
C ALA A 145 -18.58 -5.28 2.06
N GLU A 146 -18.77 -4.61 3.18
CA GLU A 146 -19.84 -4.89 4.14
C GLU A 146 -21.22 -4.61 3.55
N SER A 147 -21.42 -3.46 2.88
CA SER A 147 -22.68 -3.12 2.20
C SER A 147 -23.06 -4.11 1.11
N ASN A 148 -22.07 -4.76 0.49
CA ASN A 148 -22.27 -5.77 -0.55
C ASN A 148 -22.24 -7.20 -0.03
N LYS A 149 -22.26 -7.41 1.30
CA LYS A 149 -22.18 -8.74 1.92
C LYS A 149 -23.25 -9.71 1.44
N ALA A 150 -24.44 -9.22 1.09
CA ALA A 150 -25.53 -10.00 0.52
C ALA A 150 -25.14 -10.73 -0.78
N PHE A 151 -24.20 -10.21 -1.54
CA PHE A 151 -23.71 -10.80 -2.79
C PHE A 151 -22.51 -11.74 -2.61
N ALA A 152 -22.10 -12.01 -1.37
CA ALA A 152 -20.95 -12.87 -1.08
C ALA A 152 -21.12 -14.32 -1.61
N HIS A 153 -22.36 -14.80 -1.75
CA HIS A 153 -22.66 -16.12 -2.30
C HIS A 153 -22.34 -16.23 -3.81
N TYR A 154 -22.13 -15.12 -4.52
CA TYR A 154 -21.65 -15.10 -5.90
C TYR A 154 -20.11 -15.23 -5.99
N ARG A 155 -19.41 -15.45 -4.88
CA ARG A 155 -17.97 -15.71 -4.84
C ARG A 155 -17.64 -17.04 -5.54
N TRP A 156 -16.56 -17.09 -6.32
CA TRP A 156 -16.01 -18.30 -6.93
C TRP A 156 -14.66 -18.69 -6.35
#